data_4161822a146d8d712e6370b7158433bb
#
_entry.id   4161822a146d8d712e6370b7158433bb
#
_cell.length_a   1.000
_cell.length_b   1.000
_cell.length_c   1.000
_cell.angle_alpha   90.00
_cell.angle_beta   90.00
_cell.angle_gamma   90.00
#
_symmetry.space_group_name_H-M   'P 1'
#
loop_
_entity.id
_entity.type
_entity.pdbx_description
1 polymer ?
#
loop_
_entity_poly.entity_id
_entity_poly.type
_entity_poly.pdbx_seq_one_letter_code
_entity_poly.pdbx_strand_id
1 'polypeptide(L)'
;MTHTPRTPLRIVTYNIHRSRGMDRRTRPERVAEVLRHVDADVIALQEVLGAGPSGTSHIEEIGAALGMGWVMAATRHLRGHLFGNAILSRFPAKHHTQHDLSWKACEERCLQRVDVDVNGRVLHVYNVHLGTAILERRYQAQRLATIVADRHVTGPKIVLGDFNEWMRGLTTTLLSAKLKSVDLGQYLRRRRTYPGLFPILHLDHIYYDGPLEIDYIEVLRTRLALVASDHLPLIADIRI
;
A
#
# COMPACT_ATOMS: atom_id res chain seq x y z
N MET A 1 -13.85 -10.95 -31.75
CA MET A 1 -13.06 -10.22 -30.75
C MET A 1 -12.41 -11.26 -29.85
N THR A 2 -11.12 -11.50 -30.01
CA THR A 2 -10.37 -12.45 -29.19
C THR A 2 -10.27 -11.88 -27.77
N HIS A 3 -10.99 -12.45 -26.81
CA HIS A 3 -10.82 -12.13 -25.40
C HIS A 3 -9.40 -12.55 -24.99
N THR A 4 -8.48 -11.56 -24.86
CA THR A 4 -7.21 -11.81 -24.22
C THR A 4 -7.51 -12.25 -22.77
N PRO A 5 -7.04 -13.43 -22.34
CA PRO A 5 -7.32 -13.89 -20.99
C PRO A 5 -6.75 -12.89 -19.98
N ARG A 6 -7.55 -12.54 -18.99
CA ARG A 6 -7.12 -11.66 -17.90
C ARG A 6 -6.19 -12.41 -16.96
N THR A 7 -5.11 -11.76 -16.57
CA THR A 7 -4.12 -12.32 -15.64
C THR A 7 -4.58 -12.12 -14.20
N PRO A 8 -4.74 -13.20 -13.42
CA PRO A 8 -5.03 -13.07 -11.98
C PRO A 8 -3.80 -12.59 -11.24
N LEU A 9 -3.99 -11.73 -10.24
CA LEU A 9 -2.95 -11.17 -9.38
C LEU A 9 -3.46 -11.04 -7.95
N ARG A 10 -2.62 -11.34 -6.98
CA ARG A 10 -2.84 -11.03 -5.57
C ARG A 10 -2.03 -9.81 -5.17
N ILE A 11 -2.71 -8.79 -4.64
CA ILE A 11 -2.11 -7.54 -4.20
C ILE A 11 -2.39 -7.34 -2.72
N VAL A 12 -1.41 -6.79 -1.99
CA VAL A 12 -1.58 -6.46 -0.57
C VAL A 12 -1.09 -5.04 -0.28
N THR A 13 -1.81 -4.35 0.61
CA THR A 13 -1.29 -3.15 1.29
C THR A 13 -1.13 -3.43 2.78
N TYR A 14 -0.01 -2.96 3.35
CA TYR A 14 0.31 -3.22 4.74
C TYR A 14 1.20 -2.12 5.33
N ASN A 15 0.70 -1.35 6.29
CA ASN A 15 1.54 -0.50 7.12
C ASN A 15 2.28 -1.40 8.12
N ILE A 16 3.61 -1.49 7.99
CA ILE A 16 4.45 -2.40 8.78
C ILE A 16 5.02 -1.77 10.06
N HIS A 17 4.67 -0.51 10.33
CA HIS A 17 5.09 0.20 11.55
C HIS A 17 6.59 0.02 11.84
N ARG A 18 7.47 0.20 10.83
CA ARG A 18 8.94 0.01 10.96
C ARG A 18 9.33 -1.40 11.41
N SER A 19 8.54 -2.39 11.03
CA SER A 19 8.63 -3.79 11.47
C SER A 19 8.53 -3.97 13.00
N ARG A 20 7.94 -2.97 13.69
CA ARG A 20 7.74 -3.00 15.12
C ARG A 20 6.35 -3.55 15.47
N GLY A 21 6.35 -4.72 16.07
CA GLY A 21 5.12 -5.38 16.47
C GLY A 21 4.44 -4.80 17.73
N MET A 22 3.25 -5.30 18.02
CA MET A 22 2.47 -4.95 19.21
C MET A 22 3.19 -5.32 20.52
N ASP A 23 4.13 -6.28 20.46
CA ASP A 23 5.05 -6.64 21.55
C ASP A 23 6.25 -5.67 21.70
N ARG A 24 6.26 -4.58 20.92
CA ARG A 24 7.30 -3.55 20.86
C ARG A 24 8.66 -4.03 20.35
N ARG A 25 8.75 -5.23 19.79
CA ARG A 25 9.98 -5.78 19.21
C ARG A 25 10.02 -5.47 17.71
N THR A 26 11.17 -4.99 17.23
CA THR A 26 11.40 -4.79 15.79
C THR A 26 11.91 -6.08 15.18
N ARG A 27 11.16 -6.64 14.20
CA ARG A 27 11.43 -7.93 13.57
C ARG A 27 10.99 -7.92 12.11
N PRO A 28 11.86 -7.51 11.16
CA PRO A 28 11.54 -7.55 9.72
C PRO A 28 11.21 -8.96 9.23
N GLU A 29 11.89 -9.99 9.79
CA GLU A 29 11.63 -11.40 9.49
C GLU A 29 10.19 -11.83 9.80
N ARG A 30 9.56 -11.24 10.84
CA ARG A 30 8.16 -11.49 11.20
C ARG A 30 7.20 -10.92 10.15
N VAL A 31 7.50 -9.72 9.65
CA VAL A 31 6.74 -9.10 8.55
C VAL A 31 6.88 -9.94 7.29
N ALA A 32 8.09 -10.40 6.96
CA ALA A 32 8.32 -11.27 5.82
C ALA A 32 7.55 -12.59 5.94
N GLU A 33 7.45 -13.17 7.14
CA GLU A 33 6.67 -14.40 7.38
C GLU A 33 5.17 -14.17 7.16
N VAL A 34 4.62 -13.04 7.62
CA VAL A 34 3.22 -12.64 7.34
C VAL A 34 2.99 -12.52 5.84
N LEU A 35 3.89 -11.81 5.13
CA LEU A 35 3.78 -11.58 3.69
C LEU A 35 3.97 -12.87 2.88
N ARG A 36 4.83 -13.79 3.32
CA ARG A 36 4.98 -15.12 2.69
C ARG A 36 3.68 -15.93 2.79
N HIS A 37 2.98 -15.83 3.92
CA HIS A 37 1.68 -16.47 4.08
C HIS A 37 0.59 -15.85 3.19
N VAL A 38 0.67 -14.55 2.91
CA VAL A 38 -0.22 -13.85 1.96
C VAL A 38 0.01 -14.34 0.53
N ASP A 39 1.27 -14.62 0.17
CA ASP A 39 1.70 -15.05 -1.17
C ASP A 39 1.28 -14.07 -2.28
N ALA A 40 1.50 -12.77 -2.06
CA ALA A 40 1.11 -11.73 -2.99
C ALA A 40 2.10 -11.55 -4.14
N ASP A 41 1.58 -11.12 -5.31
CA ASP A 41 2.36 -10.78 -6.50
C ASP A 41 2.92 -9.36 -6.44
N VAL A 42 2.14 -8.45 -5.82
CA VAL A 42 2.51 -7.04 -5.61
C VAL A 42 2.18 -6.64 -4.17
N ILE A 43 3.15 -6.02 -3.49
CA ILE A 43 3.06 -5.64 -2.09
C ILE A 43 3.34 -4.14 -1.95
N ALA A 44 2.41 -3.39 -1.39
CA ALA A 44 2.56 -1.97 -1.06
C ALA A 44 2.72 -1.82 0.45
N LEU A 45 3.91 -1.40 0.89
CA LEU A 45 4.24 -1.21 2.30
C LEU A 45 4.32 0.26 2.66
N GLN A 46 3.88 0.60 3.87
CA GLN A 46 4.03 1.91 4.48
C GLN A 46 4.87 1.80 5.76
N GLU A 47 5.46 2.90 6.18
CA GLU A 47 6.39 3.00 7.32
C GLU A 47 7.59 2.05 7.23
N VAL A 48 8.20 1.99 6.07
CA VAL A 48 9.35 1.12 5.80
C VAL A 48 10.66 1.81 6.19
N LEU A 49 11.56 1.07 6.84
CA LEU A 49 12.95 1.48 7.03
C LEU A 49 13.83 0.91 5.92
N GLY A 50 14.48 1.80 5.19
CA GLY A 50 15.51 1.49 4.21
C GLY A 50 16.92 1.49 4.82
N ALA A 51 17.92 1.70 3.96
CA ALA A 51 19.32 1.73 4.36
C ALA A 51 19.60 2.73 5.51
N GLY A 52 20.42 2.32 6.43
CA GLY A 52 20.83 3.11 7.59
C GLY A 52 22.35 3.09 7.80
N PRO A 53 22.86 3.74 8.86
CA PRO A 53 24.30 3.86 9.12
C PRO A 53 25.04 2.53 9.24
N SER A 54 24.36 1.50 9.70
CA SER A 54 24.91 0.12 9.84
C SER A 54 24.76 -0.73 8.58
N GLY A 55 24.25 -0.15 7.48
CA GLY A 55 23.93 -0.90 6.26
C GLY A 55 22.71 -1.79 6.36
N THR A 56 22.01 -1.85 7.50
CA THR A 56 20.80 -2.66 7.66
C THR A 56 19.60 -1.97 7.02
N SER A 57 18.79 -2.74 6.32
CA SER A 57 17.60 -2.26 5.61
C SER A 57 16.48 -3.29 5.75
N HIS A 58 15.38 -2.89 6.40
CA HIS A 58 14.23 -3.78 6.55
C HIS A 58 13.62 -4.18 5.20
N ILE A 59 13.63 -3.26 4.21
CA ILE A 59 13.09 -3.58 2.88
C ILE A 59 13.95 -4.61 2.15
N GLU A 60 15.28 -4.56 2.30
CA GLU A 60 16.20 -5.56 1.72
C GLU A 60 16.00 -6.92 2.35
N GLU A 61 15.89 -6.98 3.68
CA GLU A 61 15.63 -8.23 4.41
C GLU A 61 14.29 -8.85 3.98
N ILE A 62 13.22 -8.04 3.90
CA ILE A 62 11.89 -8.50 3.49
C ILE A 62 11.93 -8.94 2.01
N GLY A 63 12.51 -8.14 1.12
CA GLY A 63 12.63 -8.46 -0.31
C GLY A 63 13.39 -9.75 -0.56
N ALA A 64 14.55 -9.92 0.11
CA ALA A 64 15.36 -11.14 0.04
C ALA A 64 14.60 -12.38 0.57
N ALA A 65 13.89 -12.24 1.71
CA ALA A 65 13.11 -13.32 2.30
C ALA A 65 11.92 -13.77 1.43
N LEU A 66 11.40 -12.87 0.57
CA LEU A 66 10.30 -13.14 -0.35
C LEU A 66 10.76 -13.47 -1.77
N GLY A 67 12.04 -13.26 -2.10
CA GLY A 67 12.57 -13.38 -3.46
C GLY A 67 11.97 -12.37 -4.42
N MET A 68 11.62 -11.16 -3.94
CA MET A 68 10.95 -10.11 -4.72
C MET A 68 11.84 -8.88 -4.91
N GLY A 69 11.78 -8.32 -6.12
CA GLY A 69 12.33 -6.98 -6.37
C GLY A 69 11.52 -5.90 -5.63
N TRP A 70 12.18 -4.81 -5.27
CA TRP A 70 11.53 -3.72 -4.55
C TRP A 70 11.98 -2.34 -5.04
N VAL A 71 11.11 -1.36 -4.84
CA VAL A 71 11.37 0.06 -5.07
C VAL A 71 10.91 0.84 -3.84
N MET A 72 11.79 1.67 -3.28
CA MET A 72 11.47 2.51 -2.12
C MET A 72 11.29 3.97 -2.52
N ALA A 73 10.29 4.61 -1.95
CA ALA A 73 10.05 6.05 -1.99
C ALA A 73 10.31 6.63 -0.58
N ALA A 74 11.56 7.03 -0.34
CA ALA A 74 11.93 7.63 0.93
C ALA A 74 11.43 9.08 1.01
N THR A 75 10.81 9.44 2.13
CA THR A 75 10.36 10.80 2.40
C THR A 75 11.32 11.56 3.30
N ARG A 76 11.92 10.88 4.28
CA ARG A 76 12.82 11.49 5.26
C ARG A 76 13.80 10.47 5.83
N HIS A 77 14.68 10.95 6.70
CA HIS A 77 15.48 10.09 7.56
C HIS A 77 14.84 9.95 8.94
N LEU A 78 14.77 8.73 9.44
CA LEU A 78 14.31 8.42 10.78
C LEU A 78 15.42 7.67 11.53
N ARG A 79 16.03 8.29 12.54
CA ARG A 79 17.14 7.73 13.31
C ARG A 79 18.31 7.25 12.42
N GLY A 80 18.60 8.02 11.36
CA GLY A 80 19.66 7.71 10.41
C GLY A 80 19.29 6.73 9.28
N HIS A 81 18.12 6.10 9.33
CA HIS A 81 17.60 5.25 8.26
C HIS A 81 16.74 6.04 7.27
N LEU A 82 16.76 5.68 6.01
CA LEU A 82 15.73 6.09 5.06
C LEU A 82 14.36 5.60 5.56
N PHE A 83 13.34 6.45 5.49
CA PHE A 83 11.99 6.13 5.93
C PHE A 83 10.97 6.56 4.87
N GLY A 84 9.99 5.71 4.58
CA GLY A 84 8.94 6.02 3.61
C GLY A 84 8.09 4.82 3.22
N ASN A 85 7.66 4.81 1.97
CA ASN A 85 6.87 3.75 1.36
C ASN A 85 7.75 2.83 0.50
N ALA A 86 7.30 1.58 0.30
CA ALA A 86 7.96 0.67 -0.63
C ALA A 86 6.93 -0.18 -1.38
N ILE A 87 7.24 -0.52 -2.63
CA ILE A 87 6.49 -1.52 -3.41
C ILE A 87 7.45 -2.66 -3.75
N LEU A 88 7.02 -3.90 -3.44
CA LEU A 88 7.69 -5.11 -3.89
C LEU A 88 6.84 -5.77 -4.99
N SER A 89 7.49 -6.42 -5.94
CA SER A 89 6.80 -7.09 -7.04
C SER A 89 7.57 -8.33 -7.51
N ARG A 90 6.84 -9.38 -7.88
CA ARG A 90 7.35 -10.53 -8.62
C ARG A 90 7.60 -10.21 -10.10
N PHE A 91 6.94 -9.17 -10.58
CA PHE A 91 7.04 -8.68 -11.96
C PHE A 91 8.00 -7.50 -12.07
N PRO A 92 8.59 -7.28 -13.25
CA PRO A 92 9.50 -6.16 -13.46
C PRO A 92 8.83 -4.80 -13.24
N ALA A 93 9.49 -3.91 -12.50
CA ALA A 93 9.13 -2.49 -12.42
C ALA A 93 9.70 -1.77 -13.68
N LYS A 94 8.82 -1.18 -14.48
CA LYS A 94 9.20 -0.43 -15.71
C LYS A 94 9.46 1.03 -15.44
N HIS A 95 8.73 1.62 -14.49
CA HIS A 95 8.82 3.02 -14.17
C HIS A 95 8.50 3.25 -12.70
N HIS A 96 9.16 4.24 -12.12
CA HIS A 96 8.91 4.66 -10.73
C HIS A 96 8.88 6.19 -10.67
N THR A 97 7.88 6.73 -9.98
CA THR A 97 7.79 8.15 -9.63
C THR A 97 7.37 8.33 -8.19
N GLN A 98 7.85 9.42 -7.59
CA GLN A 98 7.47 9.86 -6.26
C GLN A 98 6.92 11.28 -6.36
N HIS A 99 5.70 11.48 -5.86
CA HIS A 99 5.07 12.79 -5.79
C HIS A 99 5.00 13.24 -4.33
N ASP A 100 5.49 14.42 -4.07
CA ASP A 100 5.43 15.03 -2.73
C ASP A 100 3.98 15.35 -2.35
N LEU A 101 3.55 14.87 -1.17
CA LEU A 101 2.27 15.16 -0.55
C LEU A 101 2.44 15.92 0.79
N SER A 102 3.66 16.34 1.13
CA SER A 102 3.95 17.03 2.37
C SER A 102 3.14 18.31 2.51
N TRP A 103 2.74 18.65 3.73
CA TRP A 103 1.94 19.82 4.00
C TRP A 103 2.45 20.57 5.23
N LYS A 104 2.92 21.81 5.02
CA LYS A 104 3.45 22.71 6.07
C LYS A 104 4.53 22.01 6.91
N ALA A 105 4.40 22.11 8.24
CA ALA A 105 5.31 21.50 9.22
C ALA A 105 4.86 20.08 9.66
N CYS A 106 3.92 19.46 8.94
CA CYS A 106 3.53 18.08 9.19
C CYS A 106 4.60 17.09 8.73
N GLU A 107 4.44 15.85 9.08
CA GLU A 107 5.34 14.77 8.64
C GLU A 107 5.37 14.67 7.11
N GLU A 108 6.56 14.54 6.55
CA GLU A 108 6.74 14.39 5.11
C GLU A 108 6.03 13.13 4.59
N ARG A 109 5.23 13.31 3.54
CA ARG A 109 4.41 12.26 2.91
C ARG A 109 4.63 12.26 1.41
N CYS A 110 4.50 11.10 0.81
CA CYS A 110 4.55 10.97 -0.64
C CYS A 110 3.48 10.01 -1.17
N LEU A 111 3.16 10.17 -2.45
CA LEU A 111 2.54 9.16 -3.27
C LEU A 111 3.64 8.50 -4.09
N GLN A 112 3.84 7.21 -3.89
CA GLN A 112 4.71 6.38 -4.70
C GLN A 112 3.90 5.75 -5.84
N ARG A 113 4.36 5.89 -7.08
CA ARG A 113 3.83 5.14 -8.22
C ARG A 113 4.91 4.22 -8.77
N VAL A 114 4.55 2.96 -8.99
CA VAL A 114 5.37 1.99 -9.72
C VAL A 114 4.51 1.37 -10.82
N ASP A 115 5.03 1.39 -12.03
CA ASP A 115 4.43 0.75 -13.19
C ASP A 115 5.01 -0.67 -13.32
N VAL A 116 4.17 -1.67 -13.08
CA VAL A 116 4.56 -3.09 -13.05
C VAL A 116 4.16 -3.75 -14.37
N ASP A 117 5.11 -4.43 -15.00
CA ASP A 117 4.86 -5.17 -16.25
C ASP A 117 4.36 -6.58 -15.98
N VAL A 118 3.07 -6.76 -16.05
CA VAL A 118 2.41 -8.06 -15.87
C VAL A 118 2.20 -8.72 -17.24
N ASN A 119 3.18 -9.51 -17.67
CA ASN A 119 3.11 -10.26 -18.95
C ASN A 119 2.79 -9.36 -20.15
N GLY A 120 3.43 -8.20 -20.25
CA GLY A 120 3.24 -7.23 -21.33
C GLY A 120 2.09 -6.24 -21.12
N ARG A 121 1.36 -6.33 -20.01
CA ARG A 121 0.34 -5.35 -19.60
C ARG A 121 0.85 -4.56 -18.41
N VAL A 122 0.76 -3.23 -18.47
CA VAL A 122 1.24 -2.37 -17.39
C VAL A 122 0.12 -2.14 -16.37
N LEU A 123 0.39 -2.51 -15.11
CA LEU A 123 -0.42 -2.15 -13.96
C LEU A 123 0.22 -0.95 -13.24
N HIS A 124 -0.52 0.15 -13.11
CA HIS A 124 -0.07 1.34 -12.37
C HIS A 124 -0.45 1.20 -10.89
N VAL A 125 0.55 0.96 -10.05
CA VAL A 125 0.38 0.77 -8.61
C VAL A 125 0.75 2.05 -7.88
N TYR A 126 -0.21 2.64 -7.17
CA TYR A 126 -0.03 3.84 -6.35
C TYR A 126 -0.09 3.47 -4.88
N ASN A 127 1.01 3.65 -4.17
CA ASN A 127 1.15 3.39 -2.74
C ASN A 127 1.15 4.71 -1.98
N VAL A 128 0.26 4.86 -1.01
CA VAL A 128 0.09 6.10 -0.25
C VAL A 128 0.07 5.85 1.25
N HIS A 129 0.63 6.81 2.01
CA HIS A 129 0.43 6.93 3.45
C HIS A 129 0.10 8.39 3.74
N LEU A 130 -1.18 8.68 4.06
CA LEU A 130 -1.66 10.03 4.33
C LEU A 130 -1.41 10.45 5.79
N GLY A 131 -1.44 11.74 6.05
CA GLY A 131 -1.28 12.31 7.37
C GLY A 131 -2.49 12.08 8.29
N THR A 132 -2.27 12.24 9.59
CA THR A 132 -3.30 12.02 10.62
C THR A 132 -4.18 13.24 10.86
N ALA A 133 -3.73 14.46 10.54
CA ALA A 133 -4.49 15.69 10.74
C ALA A 133 -5.52 15.92 9.62
N ILE A 134 -6.72 16.38 9.95
CA ILE A 134 -7.84 16.55 9.00
C ILE A 134 -7.48 17.51 7.86
N LEU A 135 -6.89 18.67 8.18
CA LEU A 135 -6.54 19.67 7.16
C LEU A 135 -5.40 19.22 6.25
N GLU A 136 -4.43 18.50 6.81
CA GLU A 136 -3.36 17.85 6.07
C GLU A 136 -3.93 16.83 5.07
N ARG A 137 -4.78 15.90 5.53
CA ARG A 137 -5.43 14.93 4.64
C ARG A 137 -6.28 15.58 3.56
N ARG A 138 -6.97 16.69 3.87
CA ARG A 138 -7.74 17.44 2.86
C ARG A 138 -6.86 17.93 1.71
N TYR A 139 -5.71 18.51 2.03
CA TYR A 139 -4.73 18.95 1.04
C TYR A 139 -4.18 17.76 0.25
N GLN A 140 -3.75 16.72 0.96
CA GLN A 140 -3.18 15.51 0.36
C GLN A 140 -4.20 14.79 -0.55
N ALA A 141 -5.45 14.68 -0.15
CA ALA A 141 -6.52 14.08 -0.95
C ALA A 141 -6.76 14.81 -2.27
N GLN A 142 -6.72 16.16 -2.28
CA GLN A 142 -6.85 16.95 -3.50
C GLN A 142 -5.68 16.70 -4.46
N ARG A 143 -4.44 16.69 -3.96
CA ARG A 143 -3.25 16.39 -4.76
C ARG A 143 -3.29 14.96 -5.31
N LEU A 144 -3.57 13.99 -4.44
CA LEU A 144 -3.70 12.58 -4.81
C LEU A 144 -4.75 12.40 -5.93
N ALA A 145 -5.94 12.96 -5.77
CA ALA A 145 -7.01 12.88 -6.77
C ALA A 145 -6.60 13.50 -8.11
N THR A 146 -5.79 14.57 -8.11
CA THR A 146 -5.27 15.20 -9.33
C THR A 146 -4.25 14.29 -10.02
N ILE A 147 -3.29 13.71 -9.26
CA ILE A 147 -2.23 12.86 -9.80
C ILE A 147 -2.79 11.57 -10.39
N VAL A 148 -3.70 10.88 -9.68
CA VAL A 148 -4.27 9.62 -10.18
C VAL A 148 -5.22 9.80 -11.36
N ALA A 149 -5.80 11.00 -11.52
CA ALA A 149 -6.63 11.38 -12.65
C ALA A 149 -5.84 11.84 -13.89
N ASP A 150 -4.52 11.75 -13.88
CA ASP A 150 -3.68 12.08 -15.04
C ASP A 150 -4.10 11.24 -16.25
N ARG A 151 -4.52 11.93 -17.33
CA ARG A 151 -5.01 11.33 -18.57
C ARG A 151 -3.91 10.69 -19.42
N HIS A 152 -2.65 11.05 -19.19
CA HIS A 152 -1.49 10.45 -19.86
C HIS A 152 -1.16 9.07 -19.31
N VAL A 153 -1.63 8.75 -18.10
CA VAL A 153 -1.50 7.42 -17.51
C VAL A 153 -2.73 6.61 -17.87
N THR A 154 -2.62 5.78 -18.88
CA THR A 154 -3.71 4.94 -19.40
C THR A 154 -3.53 3.49 -19.00
N GLY A 155 -4.62 2.75 -18.79
CA GLY A 155 -4.59 1.35 -18.38
C GLY A 155 -5.09 1.11 -16.96
N PRO A 156 -4.94 -0.12 -16.43
CA PRO A 156 -5.39 -0.46 -15.10
C PRO A 156 -4.57 0.27 -14.02
N LYS A 157 -5.28 0.91 -13.09
CA LYS A 157 -4.71 1.64 -11.95
C LYS A 157 -5.25 1.05 -10.65
N ILE A 158 -4.38 0.92 -9.66
CA ILE A 158 -4.76 0.59 -8.29
C ILE A 158 -4.09 1.58 -7.32
N VAL A 159 -4.88 2.18 -6.44
CA VAL A 159 -4.42 3.12 -5.40
C VAL A 159 -4.73 2.47 -4.06
N LEU A 160 -3.70 2.19 -3.29
CA LEU A 160 -3.84 1.48 -2.03
C LEU A 160 -2.86 2.03 -0.99
N GLY A 161 -3.15 1.80 0.28
CA GLY A 161 -2.31 2.27 1.38
C GLY A 161 -3.08 2.58 2.63
N ASP A 162 -2.37 3.23 3.56
CA ASP A 162 -2.91 3.79 4.79
C ASP A 162 -3.38 5.23 4.53
N PHE A 163 -4.68 5.42 4.51
CA PHE A 163 -5.31 6.72 4.27
C PHE A 163 -5.53 7.53 5.56
N ASN A 164 -5.31 6.92 6.73
CA ASN A 164 -5.58 7.54 8.02
C ASN A 164 -7.00 8.14 8.14
N GLU A 165 -7.95 7.65 7.34
CA GLU A 165 -9.32 8.14 7.25
C GLU A 165 -10.29 7.12 7.84
N TRP A 166 -10.61 7.23 9.11
CA TRP A 166 -11.48 6.29 9.85
C TRP A 166 -12.99 6.49 9.64
N MET A 167 -13.40 7.67 9.16
CA MET A 167 -14.77 7.97 8.77
C MET A 167 -14.77 8.39 7.30
N ARG A 168 -15.88 8.16 6.61
CA ARG A 168 -16.03 8.59 5.22
C ARG A 168 -15.86 10.11 5.13
N GLY A 169 -14.69 10.52 4.71
CA GLY A 169 -14.28 11.91 4.65
C GLY A 169 -14.05 12.42 3.24
N LEU A 170 -13.28 13.49 3.13
CA LEU A 170 -12.99 14.14 1.86
C LEU A 170 -12.18 13.25 0.91
N THR A 171 -11.23 12.45 1.42
CA THR A 171 -10.40 11.57 0.59
C THR A 171 -11.27 10.55 -0.13
N THR A 172 -12.11 9.83 0.63
CA THR A 172 -13.08 8.88 0.06
C THR A 172 -13.98 9.55 -0.96
N THR A 173 -14.50 10.75 -0.67
CA THR A 173 -15.39 11.48 -1.58
C THR A 173 -14.70 11.86 -2.88
N LEU A 174 -13.48 12.44 -2.81
CA LEU A 174 -12.74 12.89 -3.99
C LEU A 174 -12.27 11.71 -4.86
N LEU A 175 -11.77 10.65 -4.24
CA LEU A 175 -11.31 9.47 -4.98
C LEU A 175 -12.49 8.69 -5.59
N SER A 176 -13.58 8.49 -4.86
CA SER A 176 -14.78 7.80 -5.39
C SER A 176 -15.48 8.58 -6.51
N ALA A 177 -15.23 9.88 -6.63
CA ALA A 177 -15.73 10.67 -7.77
C ALA A 177 -14.91 10.42 -9.07
N LYS A 178 -13.72 9.86 -8.97
CA LYS A 178 -12.78 9.66 -10.09
C LYS A 178 -12.41 8.19 -10.31
N LEU A 179 -12.42 7.39 -9.26
CA LEU A 179 -12.04 5.99 -9.24
C LEU A 179 -13.17 5.14 -8.67
N LYS A 180 -13.20 3.87 -9.04
CA LYS A 180 -14.03 2.89 -8.35
C LYS A 180 -13.42 2.60 -6.98
N SER A 181 -14.22 2.67 -5.92
CA SER A 181 -13.80 2.25 -4.58
C SER A 181 -14.12 0.77 -4.41
N VAL A 182 -13.20 0.02 -3.82
CA VAL A 182 -13.52 -1.32 -3.34
C VAL A 182 -14.44 -1.18 -2.12
N ASP A 183 -15.67 -1.64 -2.25
CA ASP A 183 -16.60 -1.68 -1.11
C ASP A 183 -16.26 -2.87 -0.20
N LEU A 184 -15.42 -2.62 0.79
CA LEU A 184 -15.05 -3.65 1.77
C LEU A 184 -16.26 -4.17 2.56
N GLY A 185 -17.32 -3.38 2.68
CA GLY A 185 -18.55 -3.79 3.35
C GLY A 185 -19.28 -4.91 2.62
N GLN A 186 -19.16 -4.97 1.30
CA GLN A 186 -19.73 -6.03 0.47
C GLN A 186 -19.01 -7.38 0.64
N TYR A 187 -17.68 -7.34 0.83
CA TYR A 187 -16.84 -8.54 0.92
C TYR A 187 -16.58 -8.98 2.36
N LEU A 188 -16.56 -8.04 3.33
CA LEU A 188 -16.06 -8.28 4.66
C LEU A 188 -17.03 -7.89 5.77
N ARG A 189 -17.39 -8.84 6.63
CA ARG A 189 -18.01 -8.55 7.92
C ARG A 189 -17.06 -7.80 8.87
N ARG A 190 -15.72 -8.05 8.80
CA ARG A 190 -14.68 -7.49 9.66
C ARG A 190 -13.64 -6.76 8.82
N ARG A 191 -13.96 -5.52 8.40
CA ARG A 191 -13.11 -4.68 7.53
C ARG A 191 -12.09 -3.80 8.25
N ARG A 192 -12.06 -3.83 9.57
CA ARG A 192 -11.19 -2.98 10.39
C ARG A 192 -9.78 -3.52 10.38
N THR A 193 -8.78 -2.63 10.19
CA THR A 193 -7.37 -2.97 10.05
C THR A 193 -6.50 -2.46 11.19
N TYR A 194 -6.99 -1.51 12.01
CA TYR A 194 -6.25 -0.86 13.08
C TYR A 194 -7.06 -0.77 14.40
N PRO A 195 -6.44 -0.87 15.59
CA PRO A 195 -5.10 -1.40 15.82
C PRO A 195 -5.07 -2.93 15.66
N GLY A 196 -3.91 -3.48 15.29
CA GLY A 196 -3.74 -4.90 14.89
C GLY A 196 -4.37 -5.90 15.84
N LEU A 197 -4.11 -5.79 17.15
CA LEU A 197 -4.58 -6.75 18.15
C LEU A 197 -6.11 -6.66 18.39
N PHE A 198 -6.67 -5.44 18.36
CA PHE A 198 -8.11 -5.18 18.53
C PHE A 198 -8.61 -4.20 17.45
N PRO A 199 -8.79 -4.64 16.20
CA PRO A 199 -9.08 -3.73 15.11
C PRO A 199 -10.46 -3.09 15.25
N ILE A 200 -10.48 -1.77 15.45
CA ILE A 200 -11.67 -0.93 15.61
C ILE A 200 -11.82 0.13 14.51
N LEU A 201 -10.74 0.49 13.82
CA LEU A 201 -10.72 1.47 12.74
C LEU A 201 -10.42 0.82 11.40
N HIS A 202 -10.94 1.40 10.33
CA HIS A 202 -10.66 1.05 8.95
C HIS A 202 -9.85 2.18 8.33
N LEU A 203 -8.52 2.05 8.30
CA LEU A 203 -7.60 3.08 7.82
C LEU A 203 -7.02 2.77 6.45
N ASP A 204 -6.96 1.49 6.10
CA ASP A 204 -6.38 1.00 4.86
C ASP A 204 -7.46 0.83 3.80
N HIS A 205 -7.26 1.43 2.61
CA HIS A 205 -8.24 1.45 1.53
C HIS A 205 -7.63 1.00 0.20
N ILE A 206 -8.49 0.56 -0.72
CA ILE A 206 -8.13 0.23 -2.10
C ILE A 206 -9.13 0.92 -3.04
N TYR A 207 -8.61 1.66 -4.01
CA TYR A 207 -9.34 2.26 -5.13
C TYR A 207 -8.75 1.74 -6.43
N TYR A 208 -9.54 1.70 -7.50
CA TYR A 208 -9.07 1.19 -8.79
C TYR A 208 -9.78 1.87 -9.96
N ASP A 209 -9.15 1.80 -11.14
CA ASP A 209 -9.69 2.33 -12.39
C ASP A 209 -9.18 1.51 -13.58
N GLY A 210 -9.86 1.67 -14.71
CA GLY A 210 -9.52 1.00 -15.96
C GLY A 210 -10.02 -0.44 -16.03
N PRO A 211 -9.44 -1.25 -16.95
CA PRO A 211 -9.86 -2.62 -17.22
C PRO A 211 -9.33 -3.59 -16.16
N LEU A 212 -9.80 -3.45 -14.93
CA LEU A 212 -9.44 -4.24 -13.76
C LEU A 212 -10.72 -4.73 -13.07
N GLU A 213 -10.73 -5.97 -12.62
CA GLU A 213 -11.81 -6.58 -11.83
C GLU A 213 -11.27 -7.01 -10.47
N ILE A 214 -12.09 -6.86 -9.44
CA ILE A 214 -11.82 -7.35 -8.09
C ILE A 214 -12.60 -8.64 -7.89
N ASP A 215 -11.89 -9.74 -7.64
CA ASP A 215 -12.49 -11.05 -7.40
C ASP A 215 -12.75 -11.32 -5.93
N TYR A 216 -11.79 -10.91 -5.07
CA TYR A 216 -11.85 -11.19 -3.65
C TYR A 216 -11.11 -10.15 -2.83
N ILE A 217 -11.53 -9.93 -1.60
CA ILE A 217 -10.88 -9.05 -0.62
C ILE A 217 -10.82 -9.75 0.73
N GLU A 218 -9.70 -9.58 1.43
CA GLU A 218 -9.49 -10.12 2.77
C GLU A 218 -8.68 -9.15 3.65
N VAL A 219 -9.00 -9.12 4.94
CA VAL A 219 -8.11 -8.59 6.00
C VAL A 219 -7.53 -9.78 6.74
N LEU A 220 -6.22 -10.01 6.59
CA LEU A 220 -5.53 -11.15 7.20
C LEU A 220 -5.49 -11.02 8.73
N ARG A 221 -6.03 -12.04 9.42
CA ARG A 221 -6.17 -12.06 10.92
C ARG A 221 -5.51 -13.28 11.53
N THR A 222 -4.40 -13.74 11.01
CA THR A 222 -3.60 -14.79 11.65
C THR A 222 -3.03 -14.27 12.97
N ARG A 223 -2.72 -15.19 13.91
CA ARG A 223 -2.07 -14.81 15.19
C ARG A 223 -0.79 -14.00 14.96
N LEU A 224 -0.02 -14.33 13.92
CA LEU A 224 1.19 -13.63 13.57
C LEU A 224 0.89 -12.21 13.07
N ALA A 225 -0.07 -12.04 12.17
CA ALA A 225 -0.47 -10.73 11.63
C ALA A 225 -0.98 -9.79 12.74
N LEU A 226 -1.75 -10.30 13.70
CA LEU A 226 -2.25 -9.53 14.84
C LEU A 226 -1.15 -8.93 15.72
N VAL A 227 0.06 -9.49 15.71
CA VAL A 227 1.20 -9.06 16.54
C VAL A 227 2.29 -8.36 15.72
N ALA A 228 2.37 -8.63 14.43
CA ALA A 228 3.50 -8.19 13.60
C ALA A 228 3.56 -6.68 13.36
N SER A 229 2.40 -6.00 13.33
CA SER A 229 2.27 -4.54 13.22
C SER A 229 1.04 -4.08 14.00
N ASP A 230 0.86 -2.76 14.14
CA ASP A 230 -0.38 -2.15 14.61
C ASP A 230 -1.45 -2.04 13.51
N HIS A 231 -1.14 -2.34 12.26
CA HIS A 231 -2.09 -2.56 11.18
C HIS A 231 -2.20 -4.04 10.81
N LEU A 232 -3.24 -4.39 10.04
CA LEU A 232 -3.43 -5.71 9.45
C LEU A 232 -3.32 -5.61 7.92
N PRO A 233 -2.73 -6.62 7.26
CA PRO A 233 -2.69 -6.66 5.80
C PRO A 233 -4.10 -6.66 5.19
N LEU A 234 -4.34 -5.78 4.22
CA LEU A 234 -5.52 -5.76 3.37
C LEU A 234 -5.14 -6.32 2.00
N ILE A 235 -5.75 -7.43 1.63
CA ILE A 235 -5.45 -8.23 0.44
C ILE A 235 -6.57 -8.08 -0.58
N ALA A 236 -6.21 -8.00 -1.85
CA ALA A 236 -7.15 -8.04 -2.97
C ALA A 236 -6.66 -9.04 -4.03
N ASP A 237 -7.54 -9.95 -4.45
CA ASP A 237 -7.37 -10.74 -5.66
C ASP A 237 -8.04 -10.00 -6.80
N ILE A 238 -7.30 -9.73 -7.86
CA ILE A 238 -7.72 -8.93 -9.01
C ILE A 238 -7.44 -9.66 -10.32
N ARG A 239 -8.08 -9.18 -11.39
CA ARG A 239 -7.76 -9.59 -12.77
C ARG A 239 -7.56 -8.38 -13.66
N ILE A 240 -6.45 -8.35 -14.39
CA ILE A 240 -6.12 -7.29 -15.37
C ILE A 240 -6.00 -7.83 -16.77
#